data_e7435f9b5a3d896af798921ed721ef4f
#
_entry.id   e7435f9b5a3d896af798921ed721ef4f
#
_cell.length_a   1.000
_cell.length_b   1.000
_cell.length_c   1.000
_cell.angle_alpha   90.00
_cell.angle_beta   90.00
_cell.angle_gamma   90.00
#
_symmetry.space_group_name_H-M   'P 1'
#
loop_
_entity.id
_entity.type
_entity.pdbx_description
1 polymer ?
#
loop_
_entity_poly.entity_id
_entity_poly.type
_entity_poly.pdbx_seq_one_letter_code
_entity_poly.pdbx_strand_id
1 'polypeptide(L)'
;MDENTIFDKVHDIDLKKTMENSYIDYAMSVIASRALPDVRDGLKPVQRRILYAMIELNNGPDKPHRKCARIVGDTMGKYHPHGDSSIYGALVNMAQEWSTRYPLVDGHGNFGSVDGDGAAAMRYTEARLSKISMELLADINKNTVDFRPNFDETEKEPAVLPSRFPNLLVNGTQGIAVGMATNIPPHNLREVINAVIKIIDNQVEEDRDTEIDELLEIVKGPDFPTGAAILGRKGIDQAYRTGRGKIKVPVSYTHLRAHETC
;
A
#
# COMPACT_ATOMS: atom_id res chain seq x y z
N MET A 1 -11.49 -26.57 57.29
CA MET A 1 -12.09 -25.54 56.44
C MET A 1 -10.97 -24.57 56.08
N ASP A 2 -10.31 -24.84 54.98
CA ASP A 2 -9.26 -23.95 54.50
C ASP A 2 -9.91 -22.75 53.79
N GLU A 3 -9.88 -21.64 54.46
CA GLU A 3 -10.21 -20.35 53.83
C GLU A 3 -9.07 -19.98 52.88
N ASN A 4 -9.09 -20.47 51.66
CA ASN A 4 -8.35 -19.89 50.55
C ASN A 4 -9.05 -18.58 50.15
N THR A 5 -8.87 -17.58 50.95
CA THR A 5 -9.12 -16.21 50.54
C THR A 5 -8.17 -15.91 49.37
N ILE A 6 -8.76 -15.82 48.20
CA ILE A 6 -8.11 -15.28 47.00
C ILE A 6 -7.86 -13.78 47.29
N PHE A 7 -6.77 -13.50 47.97
CA PHE A 7 -6.28 -12.13 48.04
C PHE A 7 -5.69 -11.82 46.65
N ASP A 8 -6.33 -10.94 45.90
CA ASP A 8 -5.71 -10.29 44.76
C ASP A 8 -4.37 -9.75 45.23
N LYS A 9 -3.28 -10.30 44.69
CA LYS A 9 -1.95 -9.75 44.95
C LYS A 9 -1.88 -8.36 44.33
N VAL A 10 -1.91 -7.35 45.15
CA VAL A 10 -1.61 -5.97 44.74
C VAL A 10 -0.13 -5.90 44.44
N HIS A 11 0.21 -5.61 43.20
CA HIS A 11 1.57 -5.35 42.78
C HIS A 11 1.76 -3.87 42.57
N ASP A 12 2.75 -3.29 43.22
CA ASP A 12 3.16 -1.93 42.95
C ASP A 12 3.82 -1.85 41.56
N ILE A 13 3.21 -1.05 40.69
CA ILE A 13 3.66 -0.87 39.31
C ILE A 13 4.07 0.59 39.15
N ASP A 14 5.28 0.81 38.64
CA ASP A 14 5.72 2.15 38.23
C ASP A 14 4.94 2.58 36.98
N LEU A 15 4.01 3.50 37.17
CA LEU A 15 3.14 4.01 36.11
C LEU A 15 3.95 4.58 34.94
N LYS A 16 5.03 5.32 35.22
CA LYS A 16 5.88 5.91 34.18
C LYS A 16 6.50 4.84 33.30
N LYS A 17 7.12 3.84 33.92
CA LYS A 17 7.79 2.75 33.19
C LYS A 17 6.79 1.90 32.39
N THR A 18 5.62 1.66 32.96
CA THR A 18 4.54 0.91 32.27
C THR A 18 4.03 1.66 31.06
N MET A 19 3.80 2.98 31.18
CA MET A 19 3.38 3.82 30.06
C MET A 19 4.46 3.91 28.97
N GLU A 20 5.72 4.08 29.35
CA GLU A 20 6.85 4.10 28.38
C GLU A 20 6.92 2.79 27.59
N ASN A 21 6.89 1.65 28.26
CA ASN A 21 6.92 0.34 27.59
C ASN A 21 5.71 0.15 26.68
N SER A 22 4.50 0.40 27.18
CA SER A 22 3.28 0.25 26.38
C SER A 22 3.24 1.19 25.16
N TYR A 23 3.81 2.39 25.30
CA TYR A 23 3.92 3.32 24.18
C TYR A 23 4.92 2.84 23.12
N ILE A 24 6.06 2.28 23.57
CA ILE A 24 7.06 1.70 22.66
C ILE A 24 6.46 0.49 21.92
N ASP A 25 5.77 -0.40 22.61
CA ASP A 25 5.11 -1.56 22.00
C ASP A 25 4.06 -1.14 20.99
N TYR A 26 3.24 -0.13 21.32
CA TYR A 26 2.28 0.45 20.38
C TYR A 26 2.97 1.07 19.16
N ALA A 27 4.02 1.87 19.38
CA ALA A 27 4.77 2.51 18.31
C ALA A 27 5.38 1.48 17.35
N MET A 28 6.01 0.42 17.90
CA MET A 28 6.57 -0.69 17.12
C MET A 28 5.50 -1.43 16.31
N SER A 29 4.35 -1.68 16.92
CA SER A 29 3.21 -2.29 16.23
C SER A 29 2.71 -1.44 15.05
N VAL A 30 2.59 -0.12 15.24
CA VAL A 30 2.17 0.80 14.17
C VAL A 30 3.21 0.86 13.04
N ILE A 31 4.49 0.89 13.37
CA ILE A 31 5.57 0.92 12.37
C ILE A 31 5.59 -0.39 11.56
N ALA A 32 5.69 -1.53 12.24
CA ALA A 32 5.90 -2.82 11.59
C ALA A 32 4.64 -3.42 10.91
N SER A 33 3.44 -3.14 11.48
CA SER A 33 2.24 -3.89 11.10
C SER A 33 1.11 -3.04 10.53
N ARG A 34 1.31 -1.73 10.34
CA ARG A 34 0.22 -0.85 9.87
C ARG A 34 0.64 0.19 8.84
N ALA A 35 1.62 1.04 9.17
CA ALA A 35 1.85 2.28 8.44
C ALA A 35 2.82 2.16 7.28
N LEU A 36 3.84 1.30 7.40
CA LEU A 36 4.89 1.16 6.40
C LEU A 36 4.62 -0.01 5.46
N PRO A 37 4.96 0.14 4.17
CA PRO A 37 4.91 -0.95 3.19
C PRO A 37 6.10 -1.89 3.37
N ASP A 38 5.96 -3.13 2.92
CA ASP A 38 7.11 -4.01 2.69
C ASP A 38 7.82 -3.59 1.39
N VAL A 39 9.14 -3.55 1.40
CA VAL A 39 9.93 -3.12 0.23
C VAL A 39 9.79 -4.07 -0.96
N ARG A 40 9.52 -5.35 -0.71
CA ARG A 40 9.46 -6.40 -1.72
C ARG A 40 8.21 -6.32 -2.60
N ASP A 41 7.04 -6.04 -2.00
CA ASP A 41 5.76 -5.96 -2.72
C ASP A 41 5.11 -4.56 -2.71
N GLY A 42 5.70 -3.61 -1.97
CA GLY A 42 5.22 -2.23 -1.90
C GLY A 42 3.86 -2.06 -1.22
N LEU A 43 3.40 -3.06 -0.47
CA LEU A 43 2.08 -3.08 0.12
C LEU A 43 2.10 -2.94 1.64
N LYS A 44 1.13 -2.21 2.15
CA LYS A 44 0.79 -2.23 3.57
C LYS A 44 0.07 -3.55 3.91
N PRO A 45 0.13 -4.02 5.16
CA PRO A 45 -0.52 -5.28 5.54
C PRO A 45 -2.00 -5.37 5.15
N VAL A 46 -2.78 -4.30 5.33
CA VAL A 46 -4.19 -4.28 4.96
C VAL A 46 -4.40 -4.46 3.45
N GLN A 47 -3.58 -3.80 2.62
CA GLN A 47 -3.66 -3.91 1.16
C GLN A 47 -3.35 -5.34 0.69
N ARG A 48 -2.27 -5.92 1.22
CA ARG A 48 -1.87 -7.31 0.92
C ARG A 48 -2.97 -8.29 1.27
N ARG A 49 -3.59 -8.15 2.44
CA ARG A 49 -4.67 -9.01 2.92
C ARG A 49 -5.93 -8.89 2.07
N ILE A 50 -6.27 -7.68 1.60
CA ILE A 50 -7.39 -7.46 0.67
C ILE A 50 -7.13 -8.19 -0.65
N LEU A 51 -5.97 -7.98 -1.28
CA LEU A 51 -5.65 -8.63 -2.56
C LEU A 51 -5.60 -10.16 -2.42
N TYR A 52 -5.06 -10.67 -1.31
CA TYR A 52 -5.02 -12.10 -1.03
C TYR A 52 -6.43 -12.67 -0.81
N ALA A 53 -7.29 -12.02 -0.04
CA ALA A 53 -8.68 -12.42 0.12
C ALA A 53 -9.45 -12.42 -1.22
N MET A 54 -9.17 -11.46 -2.10
CA MET A 54 -9.80 -11.39 -3.43
C MET A 54 -9.38 -12.55 -4.33
N ILE A 55 -8.12 -12.99 -4.33
CA ILE A 55 -7.70 -14.14 -5.13
C ILE A 55 -8.30 -15.45 -4.59
N GLU A 56 -8.35 -15.63 -3.27
CA GLU A 56 -9.02 -16.78 -2.65
C GLU A 56 -10.51 -16.83 -2.97
N LEU A 57 -11.16 -15.70 -3.05
CA LEU A 57 -12.54 -15.59 -3.52
C LEU A 57 -12.70 -15.88 -5.02
N ASN A 58 -11.62 -16.20 -5.75
CA ASN A 58 -11.62 -16.35 -7.20
C ASN A 58 -12.23 -15.12 -7.89
N ASN A 59 -11.80 -13.92 -7.47
CA ASN A 59 -12.31 -12.64 -7.93
C ASN A 59 -11.30 -11.95 -8.88
N GLY A 60 -10.84 -12.70 -9.88
CA GLY A 60 -9.89 -12.22 -10.90
C GLY A 60 -10.52 -11.27 -11.93
N PRO A 61 -9.69 -10.67 -12.81
CA PRO A 61 -10.11 -9.66 -13.78
C PRO A 61 -11.08 -10.20 -14.86
N ASP A 62 -11.12 -11.50 -15.05
CA ASP A 62 -12.00 -12.23 -15.97
C ASP A 62 -13.33 -12.67 -15.32
N LYS A 63 -13.52 -12.41 -14.05
CA LYS A 63 -14.70 -12.77 -13.27
C LYS A 63 -15.63 -11.57 -13.07
N PRO A 64 -16.93 -11.83 -12.80
CA PRO A 64 -17.84 -10.77 -12.40
C PRO A 64 -17.37 -10.04 -11.15
N HIS A 65 -17.65 -8.74 -11.06
CA HIS A 65 -17.43 -7.97 -9.86
C HIS A 65 -18.20 -8.56 -8.67
N ARG A 66 -17.63 -8.47 -7.49
CA ARG A 66 -18.27 -8.87 -6.23
C ARG A 66 -18.56 -7.65 -5.36
N LYS A 67 -19.62 -7.70 -4.56
CA LYS A 67 -19.90 -6.64 -3.59
C LYS A 67 -18.70 -6.40 -2.67
N CYS A 68 -18.31 -5.13 -2.53
CA CYS A 68 -17.20 -4.75 -1.64
C CYS A 68 -17.43 -5.22 -0.20
N ALA A 69 -18.69 -5.22 0.25
CA ALA A 69 -19.07 -5.77 1.56
C ALA A 69 -18.63 -7.25 1.75
N ARG A 70 -18.69 -8.07 0.68
CA ARG A 70 -18.20 -9.45 0.73
C ARG A 70 -16.69 -9.52 0.89
N ILE A 71 -15.96 -8.72 0.09
CA ILE A 71 -14.49 -8.67 0.12
C ILE A 71 -14.01 -8.19 1.49
N VAL A 72 -14.61 -7.12 2.00
CA VAL A 72 -14.31 -6.56 3.33
C VAL A 72 -14.59 -7.56 4.43
N GLY A 73 -15.74 -8.24 4.37
CA GLY A 73 -16.14 -9.26 5.35
C GLY A 73 -15.16 -10.44 5.41
N ASP A 74 -14.77 -11.00 4.26
CA ASP A 74 -13.79 -12.09 4.21
C ASP A 74 -12.40 -11.63 4.68
N THR A 75 -11.96 -10.42 4.29
CA THR A 75 -10.69 -9.86 4.75
C THR A 75 -10.67 -9.67 6.26
N MET A 76 -11.75 -9.10 6.82
CA MET A 76 -11.87 -8.85 8.26
C MET A 76 -11.94 -10.14 9.06
N GLY A 77 -12.76 -11.08 8.60
CA GLY A 77 -12.99 -12.34 9.32
C GLY A 77 -11.79 -13.28 9.32
N LYS A 78 -11.01 -13.29 8.23
CA LYS A 78 -9.90 -14.23 8.09
C LYS A 78 -8.53 -13.65 8.41
N TYR A 79 -8.26 -12.38 8.06
CA TYR A 79 -6.88 -11.87 8.04
C TYR A 79 -6.66 -10.57 8.80
N HIS A 80 -7.66 -9.69 8.88
CA HIS A 80 -7.44 -8.32 9.36
C HIS A 80 -8.46 -7.94 10.43
N PRO A 81 -8.19 -8.21 11.74
CA PRO A 81 -9.13 -8.01 12.84
C PRO A 81 -9.25 -6.53 13.26
N HIS A 82 -9.62 -5.67 12.30
CA HIS A 82 -9.81 -4.24 12.49
C HIS A 82 -11.13 -3.78 11.87
N GLY A 83 -11.51 -2.51 12.09
CA GLY A 83 -12.78 -1.98 11.62
C GLY A 83 -12.96 -2.07 10.09
N ASP A 84 -14.16 -2.42 9.67
CA ASP A 84 -14.56 -2.56 8.26
C ASP A 84 -14.35 -1.30 7.45
N SER A 85 -14.55 -0.13 8.06
CA SER A 85 -14.33 1.17 7.41
C SER A 85 -12.87 1.39 7.00
N SER A 86 -11.91 0.91 7.79
CA SER A 86 -10.49 1.02 7.46
C SER A 86 -10.12 0.09 6.29
N ILE A 87 -10.66 -1.12 6.27
CA ILE A 87 -10.46 -2.09 5.18
C ILE A 87 -11.10 -1.56 3.89
N TYR A 88 -12.35 -1.08 4.00
CA TYR A 88 -13.04 -0.51 2.84
C TYR A 88 -12.33 0.73 2.29
N GLY A 89 -11.86 1.63 3.16
CA GLY A 89 -11.07 2.79 2.74
C GLY A 89 -9.79 2.41 1.99
N ALA A 90 -9.08 1.37 2.42
CA ALA A 90 -7.91 0.85 1.72
C ALA A 90 -8.27 0.24 0.34
N LEU A 91 -9.36 -0.51 0.27
CA LEU A 91 -9.89 -1.05 -1.00
C LEU A 91 -10.27 0.06 -1.97
N VAL A 92 -10.97 1.09 -1.49
CA VAL A 92 -11.36 2.27 -2.28
C VAL A 92 -10.13 2.97 -2.85
N ASN A 93 -9.11 3.24 -2.03
CA ASN A 93 -7.87 3.88 -2.50
C ASN A 93 -7.17 3.09 -3.61
N MET A 94 -7.16 1.76 -3.53
CA MET A 94 -6.56 0.91 -4.57
C MET A 94 -7.35 0.89 -5.88
N ALA A 95 -8.61 1.32 -5.86
CA ALA A 95 -9.47 1.40 -7.05
C ALA A 95 -9.53 2.80 -7.67
N GLN A 96 -9.10 3.83 -6.95
CA GLN A 96 -9.19 5.23 -7.42
C GLN A 96 -8.03 5.57 -8.36
N GLU A 97 -8.34 5.95 -9.60
CA GLU A 97 -7.35 6.30 -10.63
C GLU A 97 -6.55 7.57 -10.30
N TRP A 98 -7.07 8.45 -9.45
CA TRP A 98 -6.36 9.65 -8.98
C TRP A 98 -5.53 9.43 -7.71
N SER A 99 -5.76 8.33 -7.00
CA SER A 99 -5.00 7.96 -5.78
C SER A 99 -3.87 6.97 -6.07
N THR A 100 -4.08 6.06 -7.02
CA THR A 100 -3.15 4.98 -7.35
C THR A 100 -2.78 5.07 -8.83
N ARG A 101 -1.49 5.19 -9.15
CA ARG A 101 -1.01 5.35 -10.54
C ARG A 101 -1.38 4.19 -11.44
N TYR A 102 -1.30 2.97 -10.91
CA TYR A 102 -1.76 1.74 -11.55
C TYR A 102 -2.72 1.03 -10.60
N PRO A 103 -4.04 1.27 -10.72
CA PRO A 103 -5.03 0.71 -9.81
C PRO A 103 -4.93 -0.81 -9.68
N LEU A 104 -4.88 -1.28 -8.44
CA LEU A 104 -4.80 -2.71 -8.13
C LEU A 104 -6.18 -3.38 -8.07
N VAL A 105 -7.21 -2.58 -7.92
CA VAL A 105 -8.61 -3.01 -7.85
C VAL A 105 -9.38 -2.35 -8.98
N ASP A 106 -10.15 -3.15 -9.69
CA ASP A 106 -11.13 -2.69 -10.68
C ASP A 106 -12.48 -2.53 -9.99
N GLY A 107 -12.87 -1.27 -9.77
CA GLY A 107 -14.08 -0.89 -9.05
C GLY A 107 -15.25 -0.63 -9.98
N HIS A 108 -16.46 -1.02 -9.55
CA HIS A 108 -17.72 -0.72 -10.24
C HIS A 108 -18.71 -0.05 -9.28
N GLY A 109 -19.20 1.12 -9.68
CA GLY A 109 -20.05 1.98 -8.86
C GLY A 109 -19.35 3.27 -8.45
N ASN A 110 -19.85 3.92 -7.40
CA ASN A 110 -19.31 5.18 -6.93
C ASN A 110 -18.19 4.95 -5.91
N PHE A 111 -16.93 5.16 -6.31
CA PHE A 111 -15.74 5.12 -5.48
C PHE A 111 -15.25 6.52 -5.06
N GLY A 112 -16.11 7.53 -5.14
CA GLY A 112 -15.76 8.91 -4.83
C GLY A 112 -15.39 9.72 -6.05
N SER A 113 -14.96 10.96 -5.83
CA SER A 113 -14.49 11.88 -6.88
C SER A 113 -13.21 12.59 -6.47
N VAL A 114 -12.53 13.19 -7.44
CA VAL A 114 -11.35 14.05 -7.22
C VAL A 114 -11.73 15.30 -6.41
N ASP A 115 -12.98 15.74 -6.51
CA ASP A 115 -13.50 16.93 -5.82
C ASP A 115 -13.77 16.69 -4.32
N GLY A 116 -13.52 15.47 -3.82
CA GLY A 116 -13.61 15.15 -2.40
C GLY A 116 -14.88 14.42 -1.99
N ASP A 117 -15.74 14.01 -2.92
CA ASP A 117 -16.86 13.16 -2.59
C ASP A 117 -16.38 11.79 -2.09
N GLY A 118 -16.98 11.32 -1.02
CA GLY A 118 -16.69 9.99 -0.48
C GLY A 118 -17.25 8.87 -1.36
N ALA A 119 -16.67 7.68 -1.24
CA ALA A 119 -17.22 6.49 -1.86
C ALA A 119 -18.61 6.15 -1.28
N ALA A 120 -19.47 5.56 -2.09
CA ALA A 120 -20.73 5.00 -1.62
C ALA A 120 -20.49 3.84 -0.65
N ALA A 121 -21.48 3.52 0.20
CA ALA A 121 -21.35 2.42 1.16
C ALA A 121 -21.03 1.09 0.44
N MET A 122 -20.20 0.25 1.07
CA MET A 122 -19.66 -1.00 0.51
C MET A 122 -20.73 -2.02 0.05
N ARG A 123 -21.97 -1.87 0.48
CA ARG A 123 -23.11 -2.68 0.02
C ARG A 123 -23.56 -2.33 -1.39
N TYR A 124 -23.24 -1.13 -1.90
CA TYR A 124 -23.61 -0.67 -3.23
C TYR A 124 -22.48 -0.85 -4.23
N THR A 125 -21.24 -0.69 -3.83
CA THR A 125 -20.06 -0.81 -4.68
C THR A 125 -19.65 -2.26 -4.89
N GLU A 126 -19.03 -2.51 -6.03
CA GLU A 126 -18.51 -3.82 -6.41
C GLU A 126 -17.06 -3.69 -6.86
N ALA A 127 -16.29 -4.76 -6.70
CA ALA A 127 -14.87 -4.75 -7.06
C ALA A 127 -14.40 -6.13 -7.54
N ARG A 128 -13.30 -6.13 -8.28
CA ARG A 128 -12.51 -7.32 -8.64
C ARG A 128 -11.04 -6.94 -8.75
N LEU A 129 -10.16 -7.94 -8.82
CA LEU A 129 -8.74 -7.69 -9.08
C LEU A 129 -8.55 -7.07 -10.47
N SER A 130 -7.67 -6.10 -10.59
CA SER A 130 -7.22 -5.58 -11.88
C SER A 130 -6.24 -6.55 -12.54
N LYS A 131 -5.97 -6.37 -13.85
CA LYS A 131 -5.00 -7.23 -14.56
C LYS A 131 -3.60 -7.13 -13.97
N ILE A 132 -3.16 -5.94 -13.58
CA ILE A 132 -1.83 -5.73 -13.01
C ILE A 132 -1.67 -6.41 -11.63
N SER A 133 -2.73 -6.53 -10.85
CA SER A 133 -2.71 -7.22 -9.57
C SER A 133 -2.42 -8.71 -9.70
N MET A 134 -2.74 -9.31 -10.84
CA MET A 134 -2.39 -10.70 -11.11
C MET A 134 -0.88 -10.92 -11.21
N GLU A 135 -0.12 -9.88 -11.59
CA GLU A 135 1.35 -9.93 -11.60
C GLU A 135 1.95 -9.83 -10.19
N LEU A 136 1.24 -9.19 -9.25
CA LEU A 136 1.63 -9.21 -7.83
C LEU A 136 1.39 -10.58 -7.18
N LEU A 137 0.35 -11.27 -7.60
CA LEU A 137 -0.11 -12.54 -7.04
C LEU A 137 0.41 -13.77 -7.83
N ALA A 138 1.13 -13.54 -8.93
CA ALA A 138 1.61 -14.60 -9.80
C ALA A 138 2.49 -15.58 -9.04
N ASP A 139 2.26 -16.86 -9.28
CA ASP A 139 3.01 -17.96 -8.68
C ASP A 139 2.96 -18.08 -7.14
N ILE A 140 2.00 -17.43 -6.49
CA ILE A 140 1.83 -17.48 -5.02
C ILE A 140 1.68 -18.92 -4.49
N ASN A 141 1.11 -19.82 -5.29
CA ASN A 141 0.91 -21.23 -4.95
C ASN A 141 2.13 -22.12 -5.26
N LYS A 142 3.25 -21.54 -5.72
CA LYS A 142 4.45 -22.30 -6.12
C LYS A 142 5.58 -22.21 -5.08
N ASN A 143 5.25 -21.96 -3.82
CA ASN A 143 6.23 -21.82 -2.73
C ASN A 143 7.28 -20.70 -2.99
N THR A 144 6.83 -19.61 -3.57
CA THR A 144 7.66 -18.45 -3.89
C THR A 144 7.80 -17.46 -2.73
N VAL A 145 6.90 -17.54 -1.75
CA VAL A 145 6.86 -16.67 -0.57
C VAL A 145 6.47 -17.46 0.67
N ASP A 146 6.90 -16.97 1.83
CA ASP A 146 6.56 -17.56 3.11
C ASP A 146 5.12 -17.22 3.51
N PHE A 147 4.46 -18.20 4.13
CA PHE A 147 3.15 -18.05 4.76
C PHE A 147 3.29 -18.08 6.26
N ARG A 148 2.51 -17.26 6.95
CA ARG A 148 2.42 -17.22 8.40
C ARG A 148 0.97 -17.45 8.86
N PRO A 149 0.75 -17.91 10.09
CA PRO A 149 -0.59 -17.96 10.65
C PRO A 149 -1.22 -16.56 10.68
N ASN A 150 -2.55 -16.51 10.53
CA ASN A 150 -3.33 -15.32 10.78
C ASN A 150 -3.45 -15.03 12.29
N PHE A 151 -4.27 -14.05 12.68
CA PHE A 151 -4.39 -13.59 14.07
C PHE A 151 -4.95 -14.62 15.05
N ASP A 152 -5.75 -15.61 14.60
CA ASP A 152 -6.37 -16.67 15.40
C ASP A 152 -5.83 -18.07 15.06
N GLU A 153 -4.79 -18.16 14.24
CA GLU A 153 -4.11 -19.39 13.80
C GLU A 153 -5.00 -20.38 13.02
N THR A 154 -6.19 -19.96 12.59
CA THR A 154 -7.12 -20.81 11.82
C THR A 154 -6.79 -20.85 10.34
N GLU A 155 -6.18 -19.78 9.81
CA GLU A 155 -5.85 -19.62 8.41
C GLU A 155 -4.37 -19.21 8.24
N LYS A 156 -3.88 -19.25 7.00
CA LYS A 156 -2.54 -18.77 6.67
C LYS A 156 -2.62 -17.58 5.72
N GLU A 157 -1.78 -16.59 5.97
CA GLU A 157 -1.63 -15.43 5.10
C GLU A 157 -0.20 -15.33 4.55
N PRO A 158 0.01 -14.83 3.33
CA PRO A 158 1.35 -14.61 2.82
C PRO A 158 2.04 -13.49 3.59
N ALA A 159 3.31 -13.70 3.95
CA ALA A 159 4.13 -12.67 4.57
C ALA A 159 4.36 -11.47 3.62
N VAL A 160 4.49 -11.78 2.32
CA VAL A 160 4.69 -10.83 1.21
C VAL A 160 4.09 -11.44 -0.05
N LEU A 161 3.70 -10.63 -1.03
CA LEU A 161 3.29 -11.14 -2.35
C LEU A 161 4.52 -11.36 -3.25
N PRO A 162 4.46 -12.32 -4.21
CA PRO A 162 5.59 -12.64 -5.10
C PRO A 162 6.07 -11.46 -5.95
N SER A 163 5.18 -10.55 -6.31
CA SER A 163 5.40 -9.30 -7.02
C SER A 163 6.40 -9.35 -8.18
N ARG A 164 5.93 -9.53 -9.40
CA ARG A 164 6.77 -9.56 -10.60
C ARG A 164 7.24 -8.18 -11.09
N PHE A 165 6.81 -7.10 -10.44
CA PHE A 165 7.25 -5.75 -10.73
C PHE A 165 7.43 -4.95 -9.44
N PRO A 166 8.30 -3.93 -9.41
CA PRO A 166 8.62 -3.16 -8.20
C PRO A 166 7.49 -2.18 -7.85
N ASN A 167 6.39 -2.72 -7.29
CA ASN A 167 5.18 -1.98 -6.98
C ASN A 167 5.41 -0.80 -6.02
N LEU A 168 6.40 -0.90 -5.12
CA LEU A 168 6.74 0.20 -4.21
C LEU A 168 7.09 1.48 -4.96
N LEU A 169 7.86 1.38 -6.05
CA LEU A 169 8.23 2.54 -6.88
C LEU A 169 7.12 2.92 -7.85
N VAL A 170 6.46 1.92 -8.42
CA VAL A 170 5.45 2.12 -9.48
C VAL A 170 4.21 2.83 -8.94
N ASN A 171 3.65 2.38 -7.82
CA ASN A 171 2.48 3.00 -7.20
C ASN A 171 2.83 3.99 -6.08
N GLY A 172 4.06 3.93 -5.58
CA GLY A 172 4.44 4.73 -4.43
C GLY A 172 3.71 4.31 -3.15
N THR A 173 3.92 5.06 -2.10
CA THR A 173 3.20 4.88 -0.83
C THR A 173 3.36 6.11 0.05
N GLN A 174 2.36 6.38 0.85
CA GLN A 174 2.41 7.35 1.93
C GLN A 174 2.02 6.67 3.24
N GLY A 175 2.81 6.85 4.28
CA GLY A 175 2.54 6.28 5.59
C GLY A 175 3.05 7.16 6.71
N ILE A 176 2.25 7.32 7.75
CA ILE A 176 2.60 8.07 8.95
C ILE A 176 2.58 7.09 10.11
N ALA A 177 3.76 6.86 10.69
CA ALA A 177 3.94 6.03 11.87
C ALA A 177 4.36 6.89 13.07
N VAL A 178 4.55 6.27 14.22
CA VAL A 178 5.07 6.96 15.40
C VAL A 178 6.57 7.20 15.23
N GLY A 179 6.99 8.46 15.25
CA GLY A 179 8.39 8.84 15.12
C GLY A 179 8.98 8.80 13.71
N MET A 180 8.28 8.26 12.72
CA MET A 180 8.73 8.25 11.32
C MET A 180 7.56 8.31 10.34
N ALA A 181 7.87 8.78 9.12
CA ALA A 181 6.91 8.81 8.03
C ALA A 181 7.62 8.43 6.73
N THR A 182 6.86 7.85 5.79
CA THR A 182 7.32 7.62 4.43
C THR A 182 6.40 8.31 3.43
N ASN A 183 6.98 8.81 2.36
CA ASN A 183 6.25 9.42 1.25
C ASN A 183 7.02 9.17 -0.05
N ILE A 184 6.76 8.02 -0.65
CA ILE A 184 7.37 7.60 -1.92
C ILE A 184 6.38 7.92 -3.03
N PRO A 185 6.71 8.82 -3.96
CA PRO A 185 5.83 9.13 -5.09
C PRO A 185 5.77 7.97 -6.09
N PRO A 186 4.70 7.86 -6.87
CA PRO A 186 4.60 6.87 -7.94
C PRO A 186 5.51 7.23 -9.13
N HIS A 187 5.86 6.19 -9.93
CA HIS A 187 6.75 6.32 -11.09
C HIS A 187 6.19 5.58 -12.30
N ASN A 188 6.68 5.93 -13.47
CA ASN A 188 6.30 5.27 -14.71
C ASN A 188 6.83 3.82 -14.75
N LEU A 189 5.94 2.86 -14.95
CA LEU A 189 6.26 1.43 -14.94
C LEU A 189 7.37 1.07 -15.94
N ARG A 190 7.33 1.65 -17.14
CA ARG A 190 8.33 1.38 -18.18
C ARG A 190 9.71 1.89 -17.78
N GLU A 191 9.79 3.10 -17.23
CA GLU A 191 11.05 3.68 -16.75
C GLU A 191 11.65 2.82 -15.63
N VAL A 192 10.82 2.40 -14.66
CA VAL A 192 11.29 1.57 -13.55
C VAL A 192 11.76 0.20 -14.02
N ILE A 193 11.03 -0.45 -14.94
CA ILE A 193 11.47 -1.75 -15.50
C ILE A 193 12.75 -1.59 -16.32
N ASN A 194 12.89 -0.53 -17.13
CA ASN A 194 14.14 -0.28 -17.86
C ASN A 194 15.32 -0.06 -16.91
N ALA A 195 15.10 0.60 -15.76
CA ALA A 195 16.13 0.73 -14.74
C ALA A 195 16.51 -0.61 -14.11
N VAL A 196 15.55 -1.50 -13.86
CA VAL A 196 15.81 -2.87 -13.38
C VAL A 196 16.60 -3.67 -14.42
N ILE A 197 16.24 -3.58 -15.70
CA ILE A 197 16.99 -4.22 -16.79
C ILE A 197 18.42 -3.71 -16.82
N LYS A 198 18.64 -2.39 -16.75
CA LYS A 198 19.98 -1.79 -16.72
C LYS A 198 20.83 -2.31 -15.54
N ILE A 199 20.22 -2.46 -14.36
CA ILE A 199 20.91 -3.02 -13.18
C ILE A 199 21.33 -4.47 -13.45
N ILE A 200 20.44 -5.27 -14.03
CA ILE A 200 20.73 -6.67 -14.35
C ILE A 200 21.83 -6.77 -15.42
N ASP A 201 21.75 -5.99 -16.48
CA ASP A 201 22.74 -5.98 -17.55
C ASP A 201 24.13 -5.61 -17.02
N ASN A 202 24.24 -4.55 -16.23
CA ASN A 202 25.50 -4.14 -15.61
C ASN A 202 26.06 -5.24 -14.68
N GLN A 203 25.20 -5.91 -13.90
CA GLN A 203 25.62 -6.98 -13.01
C GLN A 203 26.05 -8.24 -13.76
N VAL A 204 25.32 -8.62 -14.82
CA VAL A 204 25.56 -9.88 -15.55
C VAL A 204 26.66 -9.73 -16.62
N GLU A 205 26.69 -8.61 -17.34
CA GLU A 205 27.60 -8.41 -18.47
C GLU A 205 28.91 -7.75 -18.06
N GLU A 206 28.84 -6.78 -17.10
CA GLU A 206 29.97 -5.96 -16.71
C GLU A 206 30.52 -6.29 -15.31
N ASP A 207 29.83 -7.17 -14.53
CA ASP A 207 30.18 -7.55 -13.14
C ASP A 207 30.43 -6.33 -12.24
N ARG A 208 29.60 -5.30 -12.38
CA ARG A 208 29.68 -4.06 -11.61
C ARG A 208 28.33 -3.59 -11.08
N ASP A 209 28.38 -2.80 -10.02
CA ASP A 209 27.21 -2.11 -9.52
C ASP A 209 26.83 -0.94 -10.45
N THR A 210 25.52 -0.67 -10.51
CA THR A 210 24.97 0.44 -11.31
C THR A 210 25.03 1.74 -10.51
N GLU A 211 25.63 2.76 -11.10
CA GLU A 211 25.69 4.09 -10.50
C GLU A 211 24.31 4.77 -10.53
N ILE A 212 24.04 5.58 -9.50
CA ILE A 212 22.76 6.28 -9.38
C ILE A 212 22.50 7.25 -10.54
N ASP A 213 23.56 7.79 -11.13
CA ASP A 213 23.48 8.70 -12.28
C ASP A 213 22.92 8.00 -13.51
N GLU A 214 23.31 6.74 -13.76
CA GLU A 214 22.76 5.93 -14.85
C GLU A 214 21.24 5.69 -14.66
N LEU A 215 20.82 5.46 -13.42
CA LEU A 215 19.40 5.25 -13.11
C LEU A 215 18.59 6.55 -13.26
N LEU A 216 19.17 7.70 -12.93
CA LEU A 216 18.56 9.03 -13.10
C LEU A 216 18.37 9.44 -14.57
N GLU A 217 19.13 8.86 -15.48
CA GLU A 217 18.93 9.04 -16.92
C GLU A 217 17.70 8.28 -17.44
N ILE A 218 17.37 7.15 -16.79
CA ILE A 218 16.24 6.29 -17.15
C ILE A 218 14.97 6.72 -16.42
N VAL A 219 15.02 6.82 -15.07
CA VAL A 219 13.91 7.25 -14.23
C VAL A 219 14.00 8.75 -14.03
N LYS A 220 13.28 9.49 -14.84
CA LYS A 220 13.39 10.96 -14.90
C LYS A 220 12.75 11.67 -13.73
N GLY A 221 11.83 11.03 -13.04
CA GLY A 221 11.12 11.59 -11.89
C GLY A 221 9.78 10.91 -11.61
N PRO A 222 9.06 11.38 -10.60
CA PRO A 222 7.72 10.89 -10.29
C PRO A 222 6.74 11.06 -11.45
N ASP A 223 5.82 10.11 -11.57
CA ASP A 223 4.72 10.09 -12.53
C ASP A 223 3.39 10.04 -11.77
N PHE A 224 2.82 11.21 -11.49
CA PHE A 224 1.60 11.32 -10.70
C PHE A 224 0.36 10.90 -11.49
N PRO A 225 -0.61 10.21 -10.87
CA PRO A 225 -1.80 9.70 -11.54
C PRO A 225 -2.66 10.82 -12.17
N THR A 226 -2.62 12.03 -11.61
CA THR A 226 -3.34 13.20 -12.11
C THR A 226 -2.57 14.00 -13.18
N GLY A 227 -1.40 13.53 -13.61
CA GLY A 227 -0.60 14.19 -14.62
C GLY A 227 0.04 15.52 -14.17
N ALA A 228 0.27 15.67 -12.87
CA ALA A 228 0.83 16.90 -12.31
C ALA A 228 2.24 17.21 -12.83
N ALA A 229 2.47 18.43 -13.26
CA ALA A 229 3.80 18.87 -13.69
C ALA A 229 4.74 19.08 -12.50
N ILE A 230 6.04 18.86 -12.70
CA ILE A 230 7.07 19.08 -11.68
C ILE A 230 7.96 20.24 -12.08
N LEU A 231 8.22 21.16 -11.13
CA LEU A 231 9.11 22.31 -11.35
C LEU A 231 10.54 22.00 -10.94
N GLY A 232 11.40 21.80 -11.95
CA GLY A 232 12.83 21.62 -11.79
C GLY A 232 13.24 20.21 -11.33
N ARG A 233 14.51 19.85 -11.59
CA ARG A 233 15.06 18.51 -11.31
C ARG A 233 15.81 18.41 -9.98
N LYS A 234 16.26 19.53 -9.40
CA LYS A 234 17.13 19.53 -8.21
C LYS A 234 16.52 18.76 -7.02
N GLY A 235 15.20 18.89 -6.80
CA GLY A 235 14.53 18.18 -5.71
C GLY A 235 14.42 16.67 -5.96
N ILE A 236 14.26 16.25 -7.21
CA ILE A 236 14.24 14.84 -7.62
C ILE A 236 15.62 14.23 -7.42
N ASP A 237 16.66 14.87 -7.97
CA ASP A 237 18.04 14.41 -7.84
C ASP A 237 18.46 14.27 -6.36
N GLN A 238 18.16 15.26 -5.54
CA GLN A 238 18.42 15.20 -4.11
C GLN A 238 17.65 14.04 -3.44
N ALA A 239 16.36 13.84 -3.78
CA ALA A 239 15.54 12.78 -3.20
C ALA A 239 16.09 11.41 -3.53
N TYR A 240 16.50 11.18 -4.76
CA TYR A 240 17.00 9.87 -5.20
C TYR A 240 18.39 9.54 -4.67
N ARG A 241 19.27 10.55 -4.48
CA ARG A 241 20.61 10.37 -3.91
C ARG A 241 20.61 10.21 -2.40
N THR A 242 19.72 10.90 -1.70
CA THR A 242 19.77 11.00 -0.23
C THR A 242 18.55 10.38 0.47
N GLY A 243 17.54 9.94 -0.29
CA GLY A 243 16.25 9.52 0.26
C GLY A 243 15.37 10.67 0.77
N ARG A 244 15.83 11.95 0.62
CA ARG A 244 15.08 13.13 1.08
C ARG A 244 15.20 14.26 0.06
N GLY A 245 14.06 14.81 -0.38
CA GLY A 245 14.02 15.93 -1.30
C GLY A 245 12.68 16.63 -1.31
N LYS A 246 12.65 17.86 -1.82
CA LYS A 246 11.42 18.64 -2.00
C LYS A 246 11.10 18.72 -3.48
N ILE A 247 10.04 18.06 -3.89
CA ILE A 247 9.52 18.11 -5.25
C ILE A 247 8.42 19.17 -5.29
N LYS A 248 8.60 20.19 -6.15
CA LYS A 248 7.63 21.27 -6.31
C LYS A 248 6.65 20.92 -7.42
N VAL A 249 5.39 20.81 -7.07
CA VAL A 249 4.28 20.58 -7.99
C VAL A 249 3.45 21.86 -8.04
N PRO A 250 3.39 22.58 -9.19
CA PRO A 250 2.54 23.74 -9.30
C PRO A 250 1.09 23.30 -9.37
N VAL A 251 0.23 23.94 -8.59
CA VAL A 251 -1.22 23.81 -8.73
C VAL A 251 -1.66 24.77 -9.81
N SER A 252 -2.06 24.26 -10.97
CA SER A 252 -2.72 25.05 -12.00
C SER A 252 -4.22 25.10 -11.69
N TYR A 253 -4.70 26.22 -11.19
CA TYR A 253 -6.13 26.48 -11.16
C TYR A 253 -6.59 26.78 -12.60
N THR A 254 -7.09 25.77 -13.29
CA THR A 254 -7.97 26.06 -14.42
C THR A 254 -9.26 26.62 -13.83
N HIS A 255 -9.48 27.92 -13.97
CA HIS A 255 -10.80 28.50 -13.79
C HIS A 255 -11.73 27.82 -14.79
N LEU A 256 -12.50 26.84 -14.32
CA LEU A 256 -13.73 26.49 -14.99
C LEU A 256 -14.60 27.74 -14.91
N ARG A 257 -14.61 28.54 -15.97
CA ARG A 257 -15.64 29.54 -16.17
C ARG A 257 -16.95 28.76 -16.08
N ALA A 258 -17.74 29.03 -15.06
CA ALA A 258 -19.13 28.65 -15.03
C ALA A 258 -19.69 29.07 -16.39
N HIS A 259 -20.18 28.11 -17.18
CA HIS A 259 -20.96 28.44 -18.34
C HIS A 259 -22.18 29.20 -17.84
N GLU A 260 -22.16 30.51 -18.04
CA GLU A 260 -23.37 31.30 -17.99
C GLU A 260 -24.31 30.70 -19.01
N THR A 261 -25.24 29.88 -18.53
CA THR A 261 -26.41 29.50 -19.31
C THR A 261 -27.27 30.74 -19.42
N CYS A 262 -27.30 31.33 -20.63
CA CYS A 262 -28.37 32.24 -21.04
C CYS A 262 -29.73 31.56 -20.98
#